data_c1ce52eea7ade20cd98eea6e711190fe
#
_entry.id   c1ce52eea7ade20cd98eea6e711190fe
#
_cell.length_a   1.000
_cell.length_b   1.000
_cell.length_c   1.000
_cell.angle_alpha   90.00
_cell.angle_beta   90.00
_cell.angle_gamma   90.00
#
_symmetry.space_group_name_H-M   'P 1'
#
loop_
_entity.id
_entity.type
_entity.pdbx_description
1 polymer ?
#
loop_
_entity_poly.entity_id
_entity_poly.type
_entity_poly.pdbx_seq_one_letter_code
_entity_poly.pdbx_strand_id
1 'polypeptide(L)'
;MRILHLIRHPGEQTGWEVAEAQGTRHEVAVLLLQDGVLCRRQTALPVYASALDLEARGLRADRVKPLTDAEIVEVIAAHDRLVTW
;
A
#
# COMPACT_ATOMS: atom_id res chain seq x y z
N MET A 1 -12.43 -6.99 10.22
CA MET A 1 -12.14 -7.35 8.82
C MET A 1 -10.78 -6.77 8.46
N ARG A 2 -10.00 -7.48 7.70
CA ARG A 2 -8.69 -7.03 7.20
C ARG A 2 -8.84 -6.59 5.76
N ILE A 3 -8.53 -5.32 5.50
CA ILE A 3 -8.73 -4.68 4.19
C ILE A 3 -7.40 -4.17 3.67
N LEU A 4 -7.07 -4.52 2.43
CA LEU A 4 -5.87 -4.04 1.76
C LEU A 4 -6.26 -3.11 0.61
N HIS A 5 -5.69 -1.91 0.60
CA HIS A 5 -5.85 -0.96 -0.49
C HIS A 5 -4.62 -0.96 -1.37
N LEU A 6 -4.80 -1.16 -2.68
CA LEU A 6 -3.74 -1.02 -3.66
C LEU A 6 -3.79 0.36 -4.27
N ILE A 7 -2.67 1.06 -4.24
CA ILE A 7 -2.53 2.39 -4.84
C ILE A 7 -1.42 2.33 -5.88
N ARG A 8 -1.73 2.72 -7.12
CA ARG A 8 -0.85 2.55 -8.27
C ARG A 8 -0.30 3.86 -8.82
N HIS A 9 -0.74 5.00 -8.31
CA HIS A 9 -0.20 6.28 -8.76
C HIS A 9 -0.18 7.30 -7.62
N PRO A 10 0.75 8.27 -7.67
CA PRO A 10 1.01 9.16 -6.53
C PRO A 10 -0.07 10.23 -6.33
N GLY A 11 -0.90 10.48 -7.33
CA GLY A 11 -1.98 11.48 -7.23
C GLY A 11 -3.25 10.97 -6.59
N GLU A 12 -3.29 9.69 -6.20
CA GLU A 12 -4.48 9.11 -5.58
C GLU A 12 -4.69 9.67 -4.18
N GLN A 13 -5.77 10.40 -3.97
CA GLN A 13 -6.13 10.94 -2.64
C GLN A 13 -7.33 10.23 -2.04
N THR A 14 -8.35 9.98 -2.84
CA THR A 14 -9.59 9.35 -2.37
C THR A 14 -9.32 7.99 -1.76
N GLY A 15 -8.47 7.18 -2.38
CA GLY A 15 -8.11 5.88 -1.86
C GLY A 15 -7.48 5.96 -0.47
N TRP A 16 -6.59 6.92 -0.26
CA TRP A 16 -5.98 7.14 1.05
C TRP A 16 -7.01 7.57 2.10
N GLU A 17 -7.90 8.49 1.73
CA GLU A 17 -8.92 8.99 2.65
C GLU A 17 -9.88 7.86 3.07
N VAL A 18 -10.28 7.02 2.12
CA VAL A 18 -11.14 5.87 2.40
C VAL A 18 -10.41 4.88 3.32
N ALA A 19 -9.15 4.56 3.01
CA ALA A 19 -8.37 3.63 3.81
C ALA A 19 -8.22 4.12 5.26
N GLU A 20 -7.88 5.40 5.43
CA GLU A 20 -7.72 5.98 6.76
C GLU A 20 -9.03 6.00 7.55
N ALA A 21 -10.13 6.31 6.89
CA ALA A 21 -11.45 6.28 7.54
C ALA A 21 -11.82 4.86 7.97
N GLN A 22 -11.57 3.86 7.15
CA GLN A 22 -11.82 2.46 7.48
C GLN A 22 -10.92 1.97 8.61
N GLY A 23 -9.71 2.51 8.72
CA GLY A 23 -8.74 2.12 9.74
C GLY A 23 -9.19 2.40 11.17
N THR A 24 -10.24 3.20 11.36
CA THR A 24 -10.83 3.44 12.68
C THR A 24 -11.68 2.27 13.18
N ARG A 25 -12.09 1.36 12.28
CA ARG A 25 -12.99 0.23 12.61
C ARG A 25 -12.46 -1.12 12.15
N HIS A 26 -11.52 -1.15 11.23
CA HIS A 26 -11.00 -2.38 10.63
C HIS A 26 -9.48 -2.36 10.65
N GLU A 27 -8.87 -3.53 10.47
CA GLU A 27 -7.45 -3.63 10.16
C GLU A 27 -7.25 -3.26 8.70
N VAL A 28 -6.58 -2.15 8.45
CA VAL A 28 -6.35 -1.63 7.10
C VAL A 28 -4.86 -1.48 6.85
N ALA A 29 -4.44 -1.90 5.68
CA ALA A 29 -3.09 -1.66 5.18
C ALA A 29 -3.15 -1.13 3.76
N VAL A 30 -2.06 -0.51 3.32
CA VAL A 30 -1.92 0.02 1.96
C VAL A 30 -0.73 -0.64 1.30
N LEU A 31 -0.89 -1.03 0.03
CA LEU A 31 0.17 -1.57 -0.81
C LEU A 31 0.37 -0.64 -2.00
N LEU A 32 1.57 -0.10 -2.11
CA LEU A 32 1.95 0.77 -3.21
C LEU A 32 2.61 -0.05 -4.32
N LEU A 33 2.07 0.04 -5.52
CA LEU A 33 2.56 -0.64 -6.71
C LEU A 33 2.82 0.37 -7.82
N GLN A 34 3.71 0.05 -8.74
CA GLN A 34 4.01 0.89 -9.89
C GLN A 34 4.37 2.31 -9.43
N ASP A 35 3.82 3.35 -10.05
CA ASP A 35 4.10 4.73 -9.67
C ASP A 35 3.53 5.10 -8.29
N GLY A 36 2.67 4.26 -7.72
CA GLY A 36 2.21 4.44 -6.35
C GLY A 36 3.35 4.48 -5.34
N VAL A 37 4.49 3.84 -5.63
CA VAL A 37 5.66 3.87 -4.74
C VAL A 37 6.28 5.28 -4.62
N LEU A 38 5.88 6.22 -5.47
CA LEU A 38 6.28 7.63 -5.36
C LEU A 38 5.48 8.40 -4.30
N CYS A 39 4.42 7.80 -3.76
CA CYS A 39 3.60 8.42 -2.72
C CYS A 39 4.43 8.73 -1.48
N ARG A 40 4.17 9.91 -0.89
CA ARG A 40 4.85 10.39 0.31
C ARG A 40 3.89 10.73 1.44
N ARG A 41 2.73 10.10 1.44
CA ARG A 41 1.70 10.39 2.44
C ARG A 41 2.13 9.92 3.82
N GLN A 42 2.02 10.80 4.80
CA GLN A 42 2.19 10.44 6.20
C GLN A 42 0.88 9.85 6.71
N THR A 43 0.96 8.67 7.30
CA THR A 43 -0.22 7.96 7.78
C THR A 43 0.18 7.04 8.94
N ALA A 44 -0.79 6.74 9.80
CA ALA A 44 -0.62 5.75 10.86
C ALA A 44 -0.87 4.32 10.36
N LEU A 45 -1.38 4.15 9.15
CA LEU A 45 -1.64 2.82 8.59
C LEU A 45 -0.32 2.12 8.22
N PRO A 46 -0.27 0.78 8.33
CA PRO A 46 0.83 0.02 7.74
C PRO A 46 0.86 0.23 6.23
N VAL A 47 2.04 0.55 5.69
CA VAL A 47 2.22 0.76 4.25
C VAL A 47 3.31 -0.17 3.75
N TYR A 48 2.97 -0.95 2.73
CA TYR A 48 3.88 -1.81 1.99
C TYR A 48 4.16 -1.20 0.62
N ALA A 49 5.27 -1.56 0.02
CA ALA A 49 5.60 -1.13 -1.35
C ALA A 49 6.31 -2.24 -2.08
N SER A 50 6.06 -2.38 -3.37
CA SER A 50 6.79 -3.33 -4.21
C SER A 50 8.27 -2.98 -4.23
N ALA A 51 9.12 -3.93 -3.82
CA ALA A 51 10.56 -3.76 -3.84
C ALA A 51 11.08 -3.54 -5.27
N LEU A 52 10.53 -4.28 -6.24
CA LEU A 52 10.91 -4.13 -7.65
C LEU A 52 10.53 -2.76 -8.20
N ASP A 53 9.35 -2.25 -7.84
CA ASP A 53 8.91 -0.93 -8.31
C ASP A 53 9.72 0.19 -7.68
N LEU A 54 10.12 0.07 -6.42
CA LEU A 54 11.03 1.01 -5.77
C LEU A 54 12.40 1.01 -6.49
N GLU A 55 12.95 -0.18 -6.72
CA GLU A 55 14.25 -0.33 -7.38
C GLU A 55 14.24 0.24 -8.79
N ALA A 56 13.19 -0.04 -9.56
CA ALA A 56 13.05 0.46 -10.93
C ALA A 56 13.07 1.99 -11.01
N ARG A 57 12.71 2.67 -9.92
CA ARG A 57 12.66 4.13 -9.85
C ARG A 57 13.79 4.74 -9.02
N GLY A 58 14.75 3.92 -8.62
CA GLY A 58 15.89 4.39 -7.82
C GLY A 58 15.50 4.91 -6.45
N LEU A 59 14.42 4.38 -5.86
CA LEU A 59 13.90 4.85 -4.59
C LEU A 59 14.32 3.92 -3.45
N ARG A 60 14.56 4.52 -2.28
CA ARG A 60 14.73 3.78 -1.04
C ARG A 60 13.40 3.65 -0.33
N ALA A 61 13.22 2.54 0.38
CA ALA A 61 12.08 2.39 1.27
C ALA A 61 12.20 3.40 2.42
N ASP A 62 11.17 4.23 2.59
CA ASP A 62 11.09 5.20 3.68
C ASP A 62 9.68 5.16 4.22
N ARG A 63 9.54 4.78 5.49
CA ARG A 63 8.24 4.61 6.16
C ARG A 63 7.32 3.59 5.50
N VAL A 64 7.86 2.78 4.61
CA VAL A 64 7.14 1.70 3.95
C VAL A 64 7.94 0.42 4.10
N LYS A 65 7.25 -0.72 4.13
CA LYS A 65 7.91 -2.02 4.14
C LYS A 65 8.02 -2.54 2.72
N PRO A 66 9.23 -2.69 2.17
CA PRO A 66 9.37 -3.24 0.83
C PRO A 66 9.05 -4.73 0.82
N LEU A 67 8.33 -5.17 -0.20
CA LEU A 67 7.94 -6.56 -0.36
C LEU A 67 8.41 -7.11 -1.70
N THR A 68 8.89 -8.35 -1.70
CA THR A 68 9.10 -9.11 -2.93
C THR A 68 7.75 -9.51 -3.53
N ASP A 69 7.74 -9.94 -4.79
CA ASP A 69 6.50 -10.40 -5.43
C ASP A 69 5.86 -11.55 -4.67
N ALA A 70 6.65 -12.50 -4.15
CA ALA A 70 6.11 -13.59 -3.34
C ALA A 70 5.46 -13.09 -2.05
N GLU A 71 6.07 -12.12 -1.40
CA GLU A 71 5.52 -11.51 -0.19
C GLU A 71 4.24 -10.72 -0.48
N ILE A 72 4.16 -10.06 -1.64
CA ILE A 72 2.95 -9.35 -2.07
C ILE A 72 1.77 -10.32 -2.17
N VAL A 73 2.00 -11.48 -2.78
CA VAL A 73 0.96 -12.51 -2.89
C VAL A 73 0.50 -12.95 -1.49
N GLU A 74 1.43 -13.15 -0.57
CA GLU A 74 1.10 -13.54 0.81
C GLU A 74 0.28 -12.46 1.52
N VAL A 75 0.64 -11.20 1.35
CA VAL A 75 -0.08 -10.08 1.96
C VAL A 75 -1.50 -9.98 1.40
N ILE A 76 -1.66 -10.12 0.08
CA ILE A 76 -2.99 -10.13 -0.53
C ILE A 76 -3.84 -11.28 0.04
N ALA A 77 -3.26 -12.47 0.12
CA ALA A 77 -3.97 -13.64 0.63
C ALA A 77 -4.36 -13.51 2.12
N ALA A 78 -3.63 -12.71 2.88
CA ALA A 78 -3.87 -12.52 4.30
C ALA A 78 -5.01 -11.53 4.61
N HIS A 79 -5.55 -10.87 3.60
CA HIS A 79 -6.61 -9.87 3.77
C HIS A 79 -7.95 -10.39 3.27
N ASP A 80 -9.03 -9.95 3.90
CA ASP A 80 -10.41 -10.35 3.55
C ASP A 80 -10.92 -9.63 2.33
N ARG A 81 -10.46 -8.39 2.12
CA ARG A 81 -10.88 -7.56 1.00
C ARG A 81 -9.69 -6.86 0.38
N LEU A 82 -9.79 -6.68 -0.94
CA LEU A 82 -8.81 -5.96 -1.74
C LEU A 82 -9.54 -4.86 -2.49
N VAL A 83 -9.07 -3.62 -2.32
CA VAL A 83 -9.64 -2.45 -3.01
C VAL A 83 -8.53 -1.84 -3.85
N THR A 84 -8.76 -1.70 -5.15
CA THR A 84 -7.78 -1.17 -6.10
C THR A 84 -8.19 0.23 -6.55
N TRP A 85 -7.22 1.13 -6.52
CA TRP A 85 -7.38 2.52 -6.92
C TRP A 85 -6.56 2.86 -8.15
#